data_6a3befa18b5fa01a79dbb9fa6ebb0250
#
_entry.id   6a3befa18b5fa01a79dbb9fa6ebb0250
#
_cell.length_a   1.000
_cell.length_b   1.000
_cell.length_c   1.000
_cell.angle_alpha   90.00
_cell.angle_beta   90.00
_cell.angle_gamma   90.00
#
_symmetry.space_group_name_H-M   'P 1'
#
loop_
_entity.id
_entity.type
_entity.pdbx_description
1 polymer ?
#
loop_
_entity_poly.entity_id
_entity_poly.type
_entity_poly.pdbx_seq_one_letter_code
_entity_poly.pdbx_strand_id
1 'polypeptide(L)'
;MKKTKIIEQEILINTTPHEIYEAFMDSKIHSKFTESKAKISREIGGKVSAFEGGLSGKNVELIPDKKIVQTWRSEGENWPKGYYSTITLILEPVDKGTMIKFTHVDVPEGAYESVKEGWDTYYWESLKELLE
;
A
#
# COMPACT_ATOMS: atom_id res chain seq x y z
N MET A 1 -24.22 11.91 -3.74
CA MET A 1 -23.30 11.33 -2.78
C MET A 1 -22.61 10.10 -3.36
N LYS A 2 -21.31 10.08 -3.35
CA LYS A 2 -20.57 8.93 -3.91
C LYS A 2 -20.48 7.81 -2.88
N LYS A 3 -20.68 6.60 -3.34
CA LYS A 3 -20.56 5.43 -2.48
C LYS A 3 -19.12 4.96 -2.44
N THR A 4 -18.68 4.56 -1.26
CA THR A 4 -17.35 4.03 -1.05
C THR A 4 -17.43 2.66 -0.39
N LYS A 5 -16.33 1.91 -0.49
CA LYS A 5 -16.20 0.59 0.14
C LYS A 5 -14.89 0.49 0.88
N ILE A 6 -14.81 -0.47 1.78
CA ILE A 6 -13.62 -0.75 2.57
C ILE A 6 -13.03 -2.09 2.11
N ILE A 7 -11.71 -2.11 1.90
CA ILE A 7 -10.98 -3.36 1.67
C ILE A 7 -10.30 -3.70 3.00
N GLU A 8 -10.53 -4.92 3.49
CA GLU A 8 -9.88 -5.42 4.70
C GLU A 8 -9.23 -6.75 4.36
N GLN A 9 -7.93 -6.87 4.64
CA GLN A 9 -7.18 -8.09 4.33
C GLN A 9 -6.17 -8.37 5.43
N GLU A 10 -5.87 -9.66 5.64
CA GLU A 10 -4.77 -10.08 6.49
C GLU A 10 -3.85 -10.93 5.65
N ILE A 11 -2.60 -10.53 5.56
CA ILE A 11 -1.62 -11.19 4.69
C ILE A 11 -0.44 -11.66 5.53
N LEU A 12 -0.16 -12.97 5.48
CA LEU A 12 1.01 -13.53 6.15
C LEU A 12 2.17 -13.59 5.17
N ILE A 13 3.28 -12.96 5.52
CA ILE A 13 4.50 -13.02 4.71
C ILE A 13 5.61 -13.55 5.59
N ASN A 14 6.33 -14.54 5.08
CA ASN A 14 7.40 -15.21 5.83
C ASN A 14 8.69 -14.38 5.82
N THR A 15 8.65 -13.24 6.50
CA THR A 15 9.78 -12.35 6.66
C THR A 15 9.54 -11.44 7.88
N THR A 16 10.48 -10.56 8.20
CA THR A 16 10.36 -9.68 9.36
C THR A 16 9.54 -8.44 9.05
N PRO A 17 8.94 -7.80 10.07
CA PRO A 17 8.26 -6.51 9.88
C PRO A 17 9.18 -5.46 9.26
N HIS A 18 10.46 -5.46 9.63
CA HIS A 18 11.43 -4.51 9.08
C HIS A 18 11.56 -4.64 7.57
N GLU A 19 11.67 -5.88 7.07
CA GLU A 19 11.78 -6.11 5.62
C GLU A 19 10.55 -5.60 4.86
N ILE A 20 9.37 -5.79 5.44
CA ILE A 20 8.13 -5.31 4.82
C ILE A 20 8.06 -3.79 4.86
N TYR A 21 8.40 -3.20 6.01
CA TYR A 21 8.38 -1.74 6.15
C TYR A 21 9.32 -1.10 5.12
N GLU A 22 10.54 -1.64 4.98
CA GLU A 22 11.51 -1.13 4.01
C GLU A 22 11.04 -1.32 2.57
N ALA A 23 10.35 -2.42 2.27
CA ALA A 23 9.83 -2.64 0.92
C ALA A 23 8.82 -1.56 0.52
N PHE A 24 8.01 -1.10 1.48
CA PHE A 24 7.07 -0.02 1.20
C PHE A 24 7.71 1.36 1.22
N MET A 25 8.70 1.58 2.07
CA MET A 25 9.22 2.93 2.31
C MET A 25 10.51 3.23 1.57
N ASP A 26 11.18 2.23 1.02
CA ASP A 26 12.38 2.44 0.22
C ASP A 26 12.01 2.50 -1.26
N SER A 27 12.31 3.62 -1.93
CA SER A 27 11.92 3.81 -3.33
C SER A 27 12.47 2.74 -4.26
N LYS A 28 13.71 2.30 -4.02
CA LYS A 28 14.34 1.30 -4.88
C LYS A 28 13.69 -0.07 -4.73
N ILE A 29 13.41 -0.46 -3.49
CA ILE A 29 12.78 -1.76 -3.23
C ILE A 29 11.34 -1.75 -3.74
N HIS A 30 10.60 -0.67 -3.49
CA HIS A 30 9.23 -0.52 -3.97
C HIS A 30 9.18 -0.60 -5.49
N SER A 31 10.09 0.09 -6.17
CA SER A 31 10.18 0.04 -7.63
C SER A 31 10.51 -1.37 -8.13
N LYS A 32 11.34 -2.09 -7.40
CA LYS A 32 11.76 -3.43 -7.79
C LYS A 32 10.61 -4.44 -7.74
N PHE A 33 9.88 -4.50 -6.63
CA PHE A 33 8.85 -5.53 -6.52
C PHE A 33 7.58 -5.21 -7.32
N THR A 34 7.30 -3.93 -7.56
CA THR A 34 6.16 -3.56 -8.41
C THR A 34 6.54 -3.52 -9.90
N GLU A 35 7.83 -3.64 -10.21
CA GLU A 35 8.37 -3.56 -11.57
C GLU A 35 7.99 -2.25 -12.26
N SER A 36 7.90 -1.18 -11.48
CA SER A 36 7.53 0.14 -11.97
C SER A 36 8.14 1.19 -11.08
N LYS A 37 8.43 2.36 -11.62
CA LYS A 37 9.10 3.42 -10.87
C LYS A 37 8.25 3.96 -9.73
N ALA A 38 8.84 4.02 -8.54
CA ALA A 38 8.22 4.58 -7.35
C ALA A 38 9.14 5.60 -6.72
N LYS A 39 8.54 6.61 -6.09
CA LYS A 39 9.25 7.62 -5.31
C LYS A 39 8.53 7.76 -3.98
N ILE A 40 9.19 7.37 -2.92
CA ILE A 40 8.58 7.29 -1.59
C ILE A 40 9.36 8.19 -0.63
N SER A 41 8.70 9.21 -0.09
CA SER A 41 9.27 9.98 1.01
C SER A 41 9.20 9.14 2.29
N ARG A 42 10.20 9.27 3.14
CA ARG A 42 10.21 8.55 4.41
C ARG A 42 9.77 9.43 5.58
N GLU A 43 9.20 10.59 5.29
CA GLU A 43 8.78 11.54 6.31
C GLU A 43 7.26 11.70 6.35
N ILE A 44 6.72 11.97 7.54
CA ILE A 44 5.30 12.27 7.71
C ILE A 44 5.00 13.55 6.93
N GLY A 45 3.91 13.55 6.17
CA GLY A 45 3.56 14.65 5.26
C GLY A 45 4.27 14.61 3.92
N GLY A 46 5.25 13.72 3.76
CA GLY A 46 6.00 13.59 2.52
C GLY A 46 5.20 12.86 1.44
N LYS A 47 5.52 13.15 0.19
CA LYS A 47 4.80 12.58 -0.96
C LYS A 47 5.25 11.16 -1.27
N VAL A 48 4.29 10.34 -1.70
CA VAL A 48 4.57 9.00 -2.19
C VAL A 48 3.93 8.85 -3.56
N SER A 49 4.60 8.14 -4.45
CA SER A 49 4.04 7.81 -5.76
C SER A 49 4.57 6.46 -6.21
N ALA A 50 3.78 5.76 -7.01
CA ALA A 50 4.15 4.45 -7.56
C ALA A 50 3.56 4.31 -8.95
N PHE A 51 4.02 3.31 -9.70
CA PHE A 51 3.57 3.06 -11.07
C PHE A 51 3.68 4.30 -11.94
N GLU A 52 4.85 4.95 -11.86
CA GLU A 52 5.18 6.15 -12.65
C GLU A 52 4.17 7.29 -12.48
N GLY A 53 3.62 7.43 -11.27
CA GLY A 53 2.65 8.47 -10.98
C GLY A 53 1.19 8.03 -11.07
N GLY A 54 0.95 6.77 -11.45
CA GLY A 54 -0.42 6.22 -11.50
C GLY A 54 -1.06 6.10 -10.12
N LEU A 55 -0.24 5.96 -9.09
CA LEU A 55 -0.67 5.99 -7.70
C LEU A 55 0.07 7.13 -7.00
N SER A 56 -0.63 7.87 -6.16
CA SER A 56 -0.02 8.97 -5.42
C SER A 56 -0.71 9.20 -4.08
N GLY A 57 -0.01 9.88 -3.17
CA GLY A 57 -0.55 10.23 -1.88
C GLY A 57 0.52 10.84 -1.00
N LYS A 58 0.27 10.80 0.31
CA LYS A 58 1.19 11.35 1.32
C LYS A 58 1.21 10.43 2.54
N ASN A 59 2.34 10.43 3.23
CA ASN A 59 2.45 9.73 4.52
C ASN A 59 1.67 10.49 5.57
N VAL A 60 0.77 9.82 6.26
CA VAL A 60 -0.02 10.40 7.35
C VAL A 60 0.56 10.02 8.70
N GLU A 61 0.92 8.75 8.87
CA GLU A 61 1.51 8.26 10.10
C GLU A 61 2.52 7.17 9.76
N LEU A 62 3.69 7.22 10.38
CA LEU A 62 4.75 6.22 10.17
C LEU A 62 5.32 5.83 11.51
N ILE A 63 5.24 4.55 11.84
CA ILE A 63 5.91 3.98 13.01
C ILE A 63 6.82 2.89 12.45
N PRO A 64 8.15 3.11 12.45
CA PRO A 64 9.07 2.18 11.82
C PRO A 64 8.84 0.73 12.23
N ASP A 65 8.78 -0.15 11.24
CA ASP A 65 8.58 -1.59 11.39
C ASP A 65 7.24 -2.00 12.03
N LYS A 66 6.31 -1.04 12.22
CA LYS A 66 5.03 -1.33 12.88
C LYS A 66 3.79 -0.84 12.13
N LYS A 67 3.85 0.37 11.58
CA LYS A 67 2.64 0.94 11.00
C LYS A 67 2.94 1.94 9.89
N ILE A 68 2.12 1.88 8.84
CA ILE A 68 2.17 2.84 7.73
C ILE A 68 0.73 3.29 7.45
N VAL A 69 0.48 4.60 7.48
CA VAL A 69 -0.80 5.17 7.06
C VAL A 69 -0.51 6.20 5.97
N GLN A 70 -1.18 6.05 4.84
CA GLN A 70 -0.98 6.95 3.69
C GLN A 70 -2.31 7.30 3.06
N THR A 71 -2.42 8.52 2.54
CA THR A 71 -3.49 8.82 1.62
C THR A 71 -3.12 8.17 0.28
N TRP A 72 -4.13 7.86 -0.53
CA TRP A 72 -3.91 7.04 -1.71
C TRP A 72 -4.89 7.41 -2.82
N ARG A 73 -4.37 7.57 -4.01
CA ARG A 73 -5.16 7.94 -5.17
C ARG A 73 -4.67 7.21 -6.41
N SER A 74 -5.60 6.73 -7.21
CA SER A 74 -5.30 6.11 -8.50
C SER A 74 -5.72 7.08 -9.62
N GLU A 75 -5.01 7.04 -10.74
CA GLU A 75 -5.36 7.82 -11.93
C GLU A 75 -6.44 7.15 -12.79
N GLY A 76 -7.02 6.04 -12.32
CA GLY A 76 -8.04 5.31 -13.08
C GLY A 76 -9.34 6.07 -13.29
N GLU A 77 -10.14 5.60 -14.26
CA GLU A 77 -11.38 6.23 -14.66
C GLU A 77 -12.41 6.41 -13.54
N ASN A 78 -12.46 5.46 -12.63
CA ASN A 78 -13.45 5.46 -11.54
C ASN A 78 -12.97 6.21 -10.31
N TRP A 79 -11.90 6.99 -10.46
CA TRP A 79 -11.33 7.75 -9.34
C TRP A 79 -11.58 9.24 -9.55
N PRO A 80 -12.39 9.88 -8.71
CA PRO A 80 -12.68 11.31 -8.88
C PRO A 80 -11.42 12.17 -8.78
N LYS A 81 -11.36 13.22 -9.57
CA LYS A 81 -10.22 14.12 -9.58
C LYS A 81 -10.03 14.76 -8.20
N GLY A 82 -8.79 14.70 -7.70
CA GLY A 82 -8.45 15.30 -6.39
C GLY A 82 -8.96 14.52 -5.19
N TYR A 83 -9.55 13.34 -5.40
CA TYR A 83 -10.07 12.53 -4.32
C TYR A 83 -9.01 11.55 -3.82
N TYR A 84 -8.87 11.43 -2.50
CA TYR A 84 -7.93 10.51 -1.87
C TYR A 84 -8.63 9.59 -0.89
N SER A 85 -8.25 8.31 -0.95
CA SER A 85 -8.64 7.32 0.04
C SER A 85 -7.50 7.20 1.06
N THR A 86 -7.61 6.26 2.01
CA THR A 86 -6.58 6.07 3.03
C THR A 86 -6.27 4.59 3.18
N ILE A 87 -4.98 4.26 3.17
CA ILE A 87 -4.53 2.90 3.43
C ILE A 87 -3.82 2.86 4.79
N THR A 88 -3.96 1.74 5.48
CA THR A 88 -3.30 1.47 6.75
C THR A 88 -2.73 0.06 6.72
N LEU A 89 -1.43 -0.05 7.03
CA LEU A 89 -0.77 -1.33 7.21
C LEU A 89 -0.29 -1.42 8.64
N ILE A 90 -0.68 -2.47 9.36
CA ILE A 90 -0.17 -2.75 10.69
C ILE A 90 0.63 -4.04 10.57
N LEU A 91 1.90 -4.00 10.99
CA LEU A 91 2.84 -5.10 10.84
C LEU A 91 3.03 -5.79 12.18
N GLU A 92 2.52 -7.02 12.33
CA GLU A 92 2.63 -7.77 13.56
C GLU A 92 3.58 -8.95 13.39
N PRO A 93 4.64 -9.04 14.19
CA PRO A 93 5.49 -10.24 14.15
C PRO A 93 4.72 -11.43 14.71
N VAL A 94 4.78 -12.55 13.99
CA VAL A 94 4.15 -13.81 14.41
C VAL A 94 5.17 -14.94 14.22
N ASP A 95 4.87 -16.14 14.69
CA ASP A 95 5.80 -17.27 14.66
C ASP A 95 6.41 -17.55 13.28
N LYS A 96 5.62 -17.40 12.23
CA LYS A 96 6.08 -17.74 10.87
C LYS A 96 6.37 -16.53 9.99
N GLY A 97 6.58 -15.37 10.58
CA GLY A 97 6.88 -14.18 9.82
C GLY A 97 6.15 -12.96 10.33
N THR A 98 5.46 -12.26 9.45
CA THR A 98 4.72 -11.05 9.78
C THR A 98 3.30 -11.16 9.24
N MET A 99 2.34 -10.84 10.10
CA MET A 99 0.95 -10.68 9.67
C MET A 99 0.73 -9.20 9.35
N ILE A 100 0.37 -8.90 8.12
CA ILE A 100 0.02 -7.55 7.73
C ILE A 100 -1.50 -7.41 7.88
N LYS A 101 -1.93 -6.50 8.75
CA LYS A 101 -3.34 -6.15 8.85
C LYS A 101 -3.53 -4.90 7.99
N PHE A 102 -4.24 -5.07 6.91
CA PHE A 102 -4.38 -4.04 5.88
C PHE A 102 -5.82 -3.56 5.76
N THR A 103 -6.01 -2.25 5.74
CA THR A 103 -7.30 -1.64 5.43
C THR A 103 -7.10 -0.54 4.39
N HIS A 104 -8.08 -0.44 3.49
CA HIS A 104 -8.11 0.62 2.50
C HIS A 104 -9.54 1.18 2.55
N VAL A 105 -9.71 2.34 3.19
CA VAL A 105 -11.03 2.94 3.40
C VAL A 105 -11.31 4.01 2.36
N ASP A 106 -12.59 4.29 2.17
CA ASP A 106 -13.06 5.33 1.23
C ASP A 106 -12.69 5.03 -0.22
N VAL A 107 -12.65 3.74 -0.60
CA VAL A 107 -12.40 3.34 -1.99
C VAL A 107 -13.68 3.59 -2.80
N PRO A 108 -13.60 4.32 -3.92
CA PRO A 108 -14.78 4.52 -4.76
C PRO A 108 -15.38 3.17 -5.17
N GLU A 109 -16.70 3.01 -5.03
CA GLU A 109 -17.36 1.75 -5.32
C GLU A 109 -17.04 1.21 -6.71
N GLY A 110 -17.01 2.07 -7.72
CA GLY A 110 -16.72 1.68 -9.10
C GLY A 110 -15.29 1.20 -9.32
N ALA A 111 -14.38 1.48 -8.38
CA ALA A 111 -12.98 1.05 -8.47
C ALA A 111 -12.67 -0.13 -7.55
N TYR A 112 -13.62 -0.54 -6.70
CA TYR A 112 -13.38 -1.52 -5.65
C TYR A 112 -12.74 -2.83 -6.15
N GLU A 113 -13.34 -3.45 -7.15
CA GLU A 113 -12.85 -4.75 -7.64
C GLU A 113 -11.45 -4.64 -8.23
N SER A 114 -11.19 -3.63 -9.05
CA SER A 114 -9.87 -3.48 -9.67
C SER A 114 -8.78 -3.10 -8.66
N VAL A 115 -9.13 -2.29 -7.66
CA VAL A 115 -8.18 -1.91 -6.62
C VAL A 115 -7.84 -3.11 -5.74
N LYS A 116 -8.84 -3.88 -5.35
CA LYS A 116 -8.63 -5.09 -4.54
C LYS A 116 -7.74 -6.10 -5.28
N GLU A 117 -8.04 -6.34 -6.55
CA GLU A 117 -7.24 -7.24 -7.38
C GLU A 117 -5.81 -6.73 -7.53
N GLY A 118 -5.64 -5.41 -7.68
CA GLY A 118 -4.32 -4.79 -7.76
C GLY A 118 -3.50 -5.00 -6.50
N TRP A 119 -4.11 -4.89 -5.31
CA TRP A 119 -3.41 -5.18 -4.07
C TRP A 119 -2.93 -6.62 -4.02
N ASP A 120 -3.80 -7.58 -4.40
CA ASP A 120 -3.43 -8.99 -4.40
C ASP A 120 -2.30 -9.28 -5.37
N THR A 121 -2.40 -8.81 -6.60
CA THR A 121 -1.46 -9.12 -7.68
C THR A 121 -0.16 -8.33 -7.61
N TYR A 122 -0.26 -7.01 -7.49
CA TYR A 122 0.92 -6.15 -7.59
C TYR A 122 1.65 -5.94 -6.28
N TYR A 123 0.99 -6.14 -5.16
CA TYR A 123 1.59 -5.94 -3.85
C TYR A 123 1.82 -7.24 -3.10
N TRP A 124 0.76 -7.96 -2.72
CA TRP A 124 0.94 -9.11 -1.84
C TRP A 124 1.68 -10.26 -2.48
N GLU A 125 1.31 -10.64 -3.69
CA GLU A 125 2.03 -11.70 -4.40
C GLU A 125 3.47 -11.30 -4.71
N SER A 126 3.69 -10.07 -5.15
CA SER A 126 5.03 -9.58 -5.48
C SER A 126 5.93 -9.48 -4.25
N LEU A 127 5.36 -9.06 -3.11
CA LEU A 127 6.11 -9.02 -1.86
C LEU A 127 6.51 -10.42 -1.42
N LYS A 128 5.62 -11.39 -1.55
CA LYS A 128 5.95 -12.78 -1.21
C LYS A 128 7.08 -13.30 -2.07
N GLU A 129 7.04 -13.04 -3.36
CA GLU A 129 8.11 -13.44 -4.26
C GLU A 129 9.46 -12.81 -3.90
N LEU A 130 9.44 -11.54 -3.50
CA LEU A 130 10.67 -10.84 -3.18
C LEU A 130 11.25 -11.26 -1.82
N LEU A 131 10.39 -11.43 -0.81
CA LEU A 131 10.83 -11.53 0.59
C LEU A 131 10.78 -12.93 1.20
N GLU A 132 10.10 -13.87 0.57
CA GLU A 132 10.04 -15.26 1.09
C GLU A 132 11.10 -16.17 0.55
#